data_8b2e113f014b107f48fc9a846f137e3e
#
_entry.id   8b2e113f014b107f48fc9a846f137e3e
#
_cell.length_a   1.000
_cell.length_b   1.000
_cell.length_c   1.000
_cell.angle_alpha   90.00
_cell.angle_beta   90.00
_cell.angle_gamma   90.00
#
_symmetry.space_group_name_H-M   'P 1'
#
loop_
_entity.id
_entity.type
_entity.pdbx_description
1 polymer ?
#
loop_
_entity_poly.entity_id
_entity_poly.type
_entity_poly.pdbx_seq_one_letter_code
_entity_poly.pdbx_strand_id
1 'polypeptide(L)'
;DDDTASAILVCFNRPFLEKTYPVGSLISVTGNFSEKYGDLQSASFEAELIQKDGEKESISMPDNFYSIAVYYPLTAGLSQAQMQKFISTALHEYGKGINNEIPELYRLKYGLLSKQEAIHLIHKPSTLEEANKARQTLIYEELFLFQSGIVKRTLERKGSLPDAMRYA
;
A
#
# COMPACT_ATOMS: atom_id res chain seq x y z
N ASP A 1 -6.88 14.06 19.60
CA ASP A 1 -8.24 14.59 19.70
C ASP A 1 -8.49 15.47 18.48
N ASP A 2 -9.53 15.19 17.74
CA ASP A 2 -9.95 15.91 16.52
C ASP A 2 -11.40 16.40 16.64
N ASP A 3 -11.87 16.61 17.87
CA ASP A 3 -13.25 16.95 18.24
C ASP A 3 -14.29 15.85 17.98
N THR A 4 -13.91 14.73 17.36
CA THR A 4 -14.79 13.59 17.12
C THR A 4 -14.50 12.43 18.08
N ALA A 5 -13.25 12.17 18.37
CA ALA A 5 -12.80 11.12 19.28
C ALA A 5 -11.42 11.45 19.88
N SER A 6 -11.05 10.76 20.96
CA SER A 6 -9.74 10.85 21.56
C SER A 6 -9.03 9.49 21.52
N ALA A 7 -7.71 9.51 21.38
CA ALA A 7 -6.88 8.32 21.43
C ALA A 7 -5.68 8.55 22.37
N ILE A 8 -5.28 7.50 23.08
CA ILE A 8 -4.14 7.51 23.99
C ILE A 8 -2.94 6.83 23.31
N LEU A 9 -1.86 7.59 23.15
CA LEU A 9 -0.60 7.08 22.63
C LEU A 9 0.33 6.73 23.78
N VAL A 10 0.59 5.46 23.98
CA VAL A 10 1.43 4.98 25.08
C VAL A 10 2.90 4.95 24.62
N CYS A 11 3.71 5.83 25.19
CA CYS A 11 5.11 6.03 24.80
C CYS A 11 6.05 5.52 25.89
N PHE A 12 6.75 4.41 25.64
CA PHE A 12 7.79 3.92 26.54
C PHE A 12 9.16 4.42 26.09
N ASN A 13 9.89 5.06 27.01
CA ASN A 13 11.28 5.49 26.80
C ASN A 13 11.50 6.41 25.58
N ARG A 14 10.54 7.32 25.32
CA ARG A 14 10.58 8.28 24.21
C ARG A 14 10.39 9.73 24.70
N PRO A 15 11.24 10.26 25.61
CA PRO A 15 11.07 11.61 26.19
C PRO A 15 11.20 12.73 25.13
N PHE A 16 11.78 12.44 23.98
CA PHE A 16 11.91 13.40 22.88
C PHE A 16 10.57 13.76 22.23
N LEU A 17 9.53 12.92 22.37
CA LEU A 17 8.22 13.17 21.73
C LEU A 17 7.57 14.43 22.27
N GLU A 18 7.71 14.74 23.55
CA GLU A 18 7.17 15.95 24.16
C GLU A 18 7.75 17.23 23.52
N LYS A 19 9.02 17.19 23.12
CA LYS A 19 9.67 18.32 22.42
C LYS A 19 9.32 18.35 20.92
N THR A 20 9.12 17.18 20.32
CA THR A 20 8.82 17.06 18.90
C THR A 20 7.36 17.44 18.60
N TYR A 21 6.46 17.07 19.50
CA TYR A 21 5.01 17.30 19.40
C TYR A 21 4.49 18.10 20.60
N PRO A 22 4.70 19.42 20.63
CA PRO A 22 4.19 20.26 21.71
C PRO A 22 2.65 20.17 21.81
N VAL A 23 2.13 20.38 23.01
CA VAL A 23 0.67 20.43 23.24
C VAL A 23 0.05 21.49 22.33
N GLY A 24 -1.08 21.20 21.72
CA GLY A 24 -1.77 22.06 20.74
C GLY A 24 -1.32 21.84 19.28
N SER A 25 -0.28 21.03 19.04
CA SER A 25 0.13 20.70 17.68
C SER A 25 -0.84 19.74 17.01
N LEU A 26 -1.05 19.91 15.71
CA LEU A 26 -1.75 18.95 14.86
C LEU A 26 -0.74 17.89 14.38
N ILE A 27 -1.05 16.63 14.64
CA ILE A 27 -0.20 15.50 14.28
C ILE A 27 -1.01 14.45 13.51
N SER A 28 -0.40 13.82 12.52
CA SER A 28 -0.90 12.58 11.92
C SER A 28 -0.35 11.39 12.70
N VAL A 29 -1.21 10.45 13.04
CA VAL A 29 -0.79 9.24 13.76
C VAL A 29 -1.26 8.01 13.01
N THR A 30 -0.32 7.13 12.73
CA THR A 30 -0.57 5.85 12.06
C THR A 30 -0.08 4.72 12.95
N GLY A 31 -0.89 3.69 13.15
CA GLY A 31 -0.50 2.58 14.03
C GLY A 31 -1.61 1.57 14.27
N ASN A 32 -1.31 0.61 15.14
CA ASN A 32 -2.28 -0.39 15.57
C ASN A 32 -3.01 0.12 16.82
N PHE A 33 -4.27 0.45 16.66
CA PHE A 33 -5.12 0.90 17.75
C PHE A 33 -5.99 -0.26 18.28
N SER A 34 -6.14 -0.32 19.59
CA SER A 34 -7.02 -1.26 20.26
C SER A 34 -7.79 -0.53 21.36
N GLU A 35 -9.04 -0.91 21.54
CA GLU A 35 -9.85 -0.41 22.66
C GLU A 35 -9.42 -1.09 23.96
N LYS A 36 -9.02 -0.30 24.96
CA LYS A 36 -8.69 -0.77 26.30
C LYS A 36 -9.26 0.19 27.33
N TYR A 37 -9.99 -0.37 28.29
CA TYR A 37 -10.62 0.40 29.38
C TYR A 37 -11.58 1.51 28.92
N GLY A 38 -12.16 1.36 27.71
CA GLY A 38 -13.04 2.35 27.11
C GLY A 38 -12.34 3.44 26.28
N ASP A 39 -11.02 3.41 26.19
CA ASP A 39 -10.21 4.34 25.40
C ASP A 39 -9.57 3.65 24.20
N LEU A 40 -9.46 4.35 23.08
CA LEU A 40 -8.70 3.92 21.92
C LEU A 40 -7.21 4.14 22.21
N GLN A 41 -6.42 3.05 22.26
CA GLN A 41 -5.01 3.12 22.66
C GLN A 41 -4.09 2.49 21.62
N SER A 42 -2.90 3.06 21.46
CA SER A 42 -1.81 2.47 20.67
C SER A 42 -0.49 2.61 21.40
N ALA A 43 0.29 1.51 21.45
CA ALA A 43 1.68 1.50 21.91
C ALA A 43 2.68 1.34 20.75
N SER A 44 2.17 0.99 19.54
CA SER A 44 2.97 0.84 18.32
C SER A 44 2.40 1.78 17.27
N PHE A 45 2.97 2.96 17.18
CA PHE A 45 2.53 4.03 16.28
C PHE A 45 3.72 4.80 15.70
N GLU A 46 3.48 5.42 14.57
CA GLU A 46 4.29 6.46 13.96
C GLU A 46 3.49 7.77 14.00
N ALA A 47 4.15 8.87 14.32
CA ALA A 47 3.53 10.18 14.36
C ALA A 47 4.33 11.16 13.50
N GLU A 48 3.62 12.01 12.77
CA GLU A 48 4.17 13.07 11.94
C GLU A 48 3.55 14.41 12.31
N LEU A 49 4.38 15.43 12.47
CA LEU A 49 3.93 16.78 12.80
C LEU A 49 3.39 17.44 11.54
N ILE A 50 2.13 17.85 11.57
CA ILE A 50 1.48 18.59 10.49
C ILE A 50 1.59 20.10 10.74
N GLN A 51 1.28 20.54 11.97
CA GLN A 51 1.28 21.95 12.34
C GLN A 51 1.64 22.13 13.81
N LYS A 52 2.45 23.13 14.12
CA LYS A 52 2.71 23.56 15.51
C LYS A 52 1.64 24.52 15.99
N ASP A 53 1.42 24.51 17.32
CA ASP A 53 0.53 25.48 17.95
C ASP A 53 0.96 26.92 17.66
N GLY A 54 0.00 27.77 17.25
CA GLY A 54 0.23 29.18 16.93
C GLY A 54 0.67 29.50 15.50
N GLU A 55 0.96 28.51 14.64
CA GLU A 55 1.22 28.74 13.22
C GLU A 55 -0.12 28.85 12.46
N LYS A 56 -0.45 30.08 11.98
CA LYS A 56 -1.67 30.39 11.21
C LYS A 56 -1.50 30.26 9.69
N GLU A 57 -0.46 29.60 9.22
CA GLU A 57 -0.32 29.34 7.78
C GLU A 57 -1.39 28.33 7.36
N SER A 58 -1.97 28.59 6.19
CA SER A 58 -2.97 27.70 5.57
C SER A 58 -2.48 26.27 5.61
N ILE A 59 -3.22 25.38 6.27
CA ILE A 59 -2.93 23.95 6.39
C ILE A 59 -2.84 23.38 4.98
N SER A 60 -1.65 23.35 4.41
CA SER A 60 -1.40 22.45 3.29
C SER A 60 -1.25 21.05 3.89
N MET A 61 -2.38 20.34 4.00
CA MET A 61 -2.34 18.94 4.38
C MET A 61 -1.31 18.23 3.49
N PRO A 62 -0.40 17.43 4.05
CA PRO A 62 0.51 16.63 3.23
C PRO A 62 -0.32 15.85 2.21
N ASP A 63 0.16 15.73 0.98
CA ASP A 63 -0.54 15.02 -0.11
C ASP A 63 -0.99 13.60 0.27
N ASN A 64 -0.42 13.04 1.32
CA ASN A 64 -0.68 11.71 1.87
C ASN A 64 -1.60 11.70 3.10
N PHE A 65 -2.14 12.85 3.54
CA PHE A 65 -2.96 12.89 4.76
C PHE A 65 -4.22 11.99 4.66
N TYR A 66 -4.79 11.90 3.46
CA TYR A 66 -5.92 10.99 3.18
C TYR A 66 -5.50 9.71 2.45
N SER A 67 -4.19 9.45 2.29
CA SER A 67 -3.73 8.27 1.59
C SER A 67 -3.73 7.05 2.50
N ILE A 68 -3.96 5.89 1.90
CA ILE A 68 -3.88 4.61 2.62
C ILE A 68 -2.42 4.33 2.94
N ALA A 69 -2.11 4.16 4.23
CA ALA A 69 -0.78 3.77 4.66
C ALA A 69 -0.48 2.32 4.28
N VAL A 70 0.58 2.11 3.50
CA VAL A 70 1.04 0.78 3.12
C VAL A 70 2.14 0.34 4.06
N TYR A 71 1.93 -0.81 4.73
CA TYR A 71 2.90 -1.40 5.65
C TYR A 71 3.62 -2.57 4.99
N TYR A 72 4.92 -2.63 5.20
CA TYR A 72 5.78 -3.69 4.69
C TYR A 72 6.26 -4.60 5.82
N PRO A 73 6.35 -5.92 5.61
CA PRO A 73 7.05 -6.79 6.54
C PRO A 73 8.53 -6.40 6.57
N LEU A 74 9.05 -6.14 7.77
CA LEU A 74 10.41 -5.67 7.96
C LEU A 74 11.30 -6.75 8.57
N THR A 75 12.58 -6.69 8.23
CA THR A 75 13.64 -7.44 8.91
C THR A 75 14.40 -6.52 9.88
N ALA A 76 15.17 -7.10 10.81
CA ALA A 76 15.94 -6.34 11.76
C ALA A 76 16.86 -5.31 11.06
N GLY A 77 16.83 -4.07 11.53
CA GLY A 77 17.64 -2.98 11.00
C GLY A 77 16.99 -2.13 9.91
N LEU A 78 15.78 -2.48 9.45
CA LEU A 78 14.99 -1.66 8.51
C LEU A 78 13.81 -1.00 9.21
N SER A 79 13.54 0.26 8.88
CA SER A 79 12.33 0.97 9.29
C SER A 79 11.31 1.06 8.14
N GLN A 80 10.03 1.30 8.47
CA GLN A 80 8.98 1.52 7.45
C GLN A 80 9.34 2.68 6.52
N ALA A 81 9.82 3.79 7.05
CA ALA A 81 10.23 4.95 6.26
C ALA A 81 11.35 4.63 5.26
N GLN A 82 12.34 3.83 5.66
CA GLN A 82 13.39 3.38 4.76
C GLN A 82 12.85 2.49 3.65
N MET A 83 11.97 1.52 3.98
CA MET A 83 11.36 0.63 2.99
C MET A 83 10.49 1.41 2.01
N GLN A 84 9.64 2.32 2.49
CA GLN A 84 8.83 3.20 1.64
C GLN A 84 9.70 4.05 0.70
N LYS A 85 10.80 4.60 1.20
CA LYS A 85 11.75 5.37 0.38
C LYS A 85 12.39 4.49 -0.70
N PHE A 86 12.83 3.28 -0.38
CA PHE A 86 13.41 2.36 -1.36
C PHE A 86 12.41 2.00 -2.46
N ILE A 87 11.19 1.66 -2.10
CA ILE A 87 10.13 1.32 -3.06
C ILE A 87 9.75 2.53 -3.91
N SER A 88 9.59 3.71 -3.31
CA SER A 88 9.30 4.94 -4.05
C SER A 88 10.39 5.27 -5.07
N THR A 89 11.67 5.15 -4.68
CA THR A 89 12.79 5.35 -5.59
C THR A 89 12.79 4.32 -6.71
N ALA A 90 12.60 3.03 -6.40
CA ALA A 90 12.55 1.97 -7.40
C ALA A 90 11.41 2.16 -8.41
N LEU A 91 10.22 2.54 -7.94
CA LEU A 91 9.08 2.84 -8.81
C LEU A 91 9.34 4.06 -9.72
N HIS A 92 10.00 5.09 -9.19
CA HIS A 92 10.35 6.27 -9.97
C HIS A 92 11.37 5.96 -11.07
N GLU A 93 12.39 5.19 -10.76
CA GLU A 93 13.49 4.90 -11.69
C GLU A 93 13.14 3.79 -12.69
N TYR A 94 12.47 2.73 -12.25
CA TYR A 94 12.25 1.51 -13.03
C TYR A 94 10.79 1.24 -13.39
N GLY A 95 9.84 1.95 -12.78
CA GLY A 95 8.41 1.70 -12.97
C GLY A 95 7.96 1.81 -14.43
N LYS A 96 8.54 2.73 -15.21
CA LYS A 96 8.19 2.93 -16.63
C LYS A 96 8.61 1.79 -17.55
N GLY A 97 9.53 0.92 -17.11
CA GLY A 97 10.01 -0.23 -17.89
C GLY A 97 9.20 -1.53 -17.66
N ILE A 98 8.15 -1.49 -16.88
CA ILE A 98 7.35 -2.67 -16.53
C ILE A 98 6.40 -3.01 -17.67
N ASN A 99 6.58 -4.17 -18.28
CA ASN A 99 5.74 -4.68 -19.36
C ASN A 99 4.54 -5.47 -18.83
N ASN A 100 3.46 -5.49 -19.62
CA ASN A 100 2.29 -6.33 -19.33
C ASN A 100 2.55 -7.77 -19.79
N GLU A 101 2.33 -8.73 -18.90
CA GLU A 101 2.35 -10.16 -19.23
C GLU A 101 1.00 -10.63 -19.77
N ILE A 102 -0.09 -9.98 -19.35
CA ILE A 102 -1.44 -10.27 -19.81
C ILE A 102 -1.68 -9.57 -21.15
N PRO A 103 -2.10 -10.29 -22.22
CA PRO A 103 -2.47 -9.67 -23.48
C PRO A 103 -3.57 -8.61 -23.29
N GLU A 104 -3.48 -7.54 -24.07
CA GLU A 104 -4.38 -6.38 -23.93
C GLU A 104 -5.86 -6.76 -24.07
N LEU A 105 -6.19 -7.70 -24.95
CA LEU A 105 -7.55 -8.21 -25.13
C LEU A 105 -8.16 -8.71 -23.80
N TYR A 106 -7.40 -9.50 -23.05
CA TYR A 106 -7.87 -10.02 -21.76
C TYR A 106 -7.90 -8.94 -20.69
N ARG A 107 -6.91 -8.06 -20.69
CA ARG A 107 -6.85 -6.93 -19.77
C ARG A 107 -8.09 -6.04 -19.89
N LEU A 108 -8.48 -5.71 -21.11
CA LEU A 108 -9.69 -4.91 -21.40
C LEU A 108 -10.97 -5.69 -21.07
N LYS A 109 -11.06 -6.97 -21.46
CA LYS A 109 -12.25 -7.82 -21.23
C LYS A 109 -12.59 -7.94 -19.73
N TYR A 110 -11.58 -8.03 -18.87
CA TYR A 110 -11.75 -8.22 -17.43
C TYR A 110 -11.55 -6.93 -16.61
N GLY A 111 -11.41 -5.79 -17.27
CA GLY A 111 -11.25 -4.49 -16.60
C GLY A 111 -10.00 -4.39 -15.71
N LEU A 112 -8.92 -5.09 -16.10
CA LEU A 112 -7.67 -5.10 -15.35
C LEU A 112 -6.83 -3.86 -15.66
N LEU A 113 -6.06 -3.43 -14.68
CA LEU A 113 -5.05 -2.37 -14.84
C LEU A 113 -3.88 -2.86 -15.69
N SER A 114 -3.07 -1.94 -16.21
CA SER A 114 -1.73 -2.33 -16.65
C SER A 114 -0.89 -2.78 -15.46
N LYS A 115 0.11 -3.63 -15.69
CA LYS A 115 1.02 -4.09 -14.63
C LYS A 115 1.73 -2.91 -13.94
N GLN A 116 2.14 -1.93 -14.73
CA GLN A 116 2.76 -0.70 -14.22
C GLN A 116 1.83 0.04 -13.27
N GLU A 117 0.57 0.28 -13.66
CA GLU A 117 -0.45 0.92 -12.82
C GLU A 117 -0.74 0.09 -11.57
N ALA A 118 -0.90 -1.24 -11.71
CA ALA A 118 -1.18 -2.12 -10.59
C ALA A 118 -0.04 -2.11 -9.56
N ILE A 119 1.22 -2.17 -10.01
CA ILE A 119 2.37 -2.09 -9.11
C ILE A 119 2.45 -0.70 -8.45
N HIS A 120 2.17 0.37 -9.17
CA HIS A 120 2.16 1.71 -8.59
C HIS A 120 1.08 1.84 -7.51
N LEU A 121 -0.15 1.45 -7.83
CA LEU A 121 -1.30 1.59 -6.94
C LEU A 121 -1.29 0.63 -5.74
N ILE A 122 -0.65 -0.54 -5.83
CA ILE A 122 -0.50 -1.42 -4.66
C ILE A 122 0.46 -0.84 -3.61
N HIS A 123 1.41 -0.01 -4.04
CA HIS A 123 2.39 0.63 -3.16
C HIS A 123 2.02 2.07 -2.78
N LYS A 124 1.19 2.73 -3.55
CA LYS A 124 0.78 4.12 -3.30
C LYS A 124 -0.69 4.33 -3.71
N PRO A 125 -1.64 3.67 -3.04
CA PRO A 125 -3.06 3.84 -3.34
C PRO A 125 -3.58 5.14 -2.73
N SER A 126 -4.46 5.83 -3.43
CA SER A 126 -5.22 6.96 -2.88
C SER A 126 -6.51 6.48 -2.21
N THR A 127 -7.08 5.36 -2.66
CA THR A 127 -8.30 4.76 -2.11
C THR A 127 -8.16 3.26 -1.91
N LEU A 128 -8.99 2.70 -1.02
CA LEU A 128 -9.04 1.24 -0.82
C LEU A 128 -9.51 0.50 -2.09
N GLU A 129 -10.34 1.15 -2.89
CA GLU A 129 -10.80 0.60 -4.17
C GLU A 129 -9.64 0.44 -5.16
N GLU A 130 -8.79 1.47 -5.28
CA GLU A 130 -7.56 1.39 -6.10
C GLU A 130 -6.62 0.28 -5.63
N ALA A 131 -6.39 0.17 -4.32
CA ALA A 131 -5.57 -0.90 -3.75
C ALA A 131 -6.14 -2.30 -4.09
N ASN A 132 -7.46 -2.48 -3.95
CA ASN A 132 -8.13 -3.73 -4.25
C ASN A 132 -8.07 -4.07 -5.75
N LYS A 133 -8.27 -3.10 -6.62
CA LYS A 133 -8.20 -3.28 -8.07
C LYS A 133 -6.78 -3.63 -8.53
N ALA A 134 -5.77 -2.97 -7.95
CA ALA A 134 -4.37 -3.29 -8.17
C ALA A 134 -4.07 -4.73 -7.74
N ARG A 135 -4.50 -5.12 -6.55
CA ARG A 135 -4.33 -6.47 -6.01
C ARG A 135 -5.01 -7.53 -6.90
N GLN A 136 -6.24 -7.29 -7.33
CA GLN A 136 -6.95 -8.20 -8.25
C GLN A 136 -6.20 -8.39 -9.57
N THR A 137 -5.66 -7.31 -10.13
CA THR A 137 -4.87 -7.37 -11.37
C THR A 137 -3.63 -8.24 -11.19
N LEU A 138 -2.87 -8.07 -10.10
CA LEU A 138 -1.66 -8.85 -9.82
C LEU A 138 -1.98 -10.32 -9.56
N ILE A 139 -3.05 -10.62 -8.82
CA ILE A 139 -3.51 -12.00 -8.59
C ILE A 139 -3.92 -12.65 -9.92
N TYR A 140 -4.66 -11.93 -10.77
CA TYR A 140 -5.06 -12.45 -12.08
C TYR A 140 -3.83 -12.76 -12.94
N GLU A 141 -2.83 -11.88 -12.96
CA GLU A 141 -1.58 -12.09 -13.69
C GLU A 141 -0.84 -13.34 -13.20
N GLU A 142 -0.68 -13.51 -11.90
CA GLU A 142 -0.03 -14.68 -11.32
C GLU A 142 -0.73 -15.99 -11.73
N LEU A 143 -2.06 -16.03 -11.62
CA LEU A 143 -2.86 -17.18 -12.03
C LEU A 143 -2.81 -17.41 -13.55
N PHE A 144 -2.84 -16.37 -14.35
CA PHE A 144 -2.73 -16.45 -15.81
C PHE A 144 -1.38 -17.05 -16.22
N LEU A 145 -0.28 -16.60 -15.64
CA LEU A 145 1.06 -17.13 -15.91
C LEU A 145 1.19 -18.58 -15.46
N PHE A 146 0.65 -18.90 -14.29
CA PHE A 146 0.64 -20.27 -13.77
C PHE A 146 -0.12 -21.22 -14.70
N GLN A 147 -1.35 -20.85 -15.10
CA GLN A 147 -2.17 -21.64 -16.03
C GLN A 147 -1.52 -21.77 -17.40
N SER A 148 -0.95 -20.68 -17.92
CA SER A 148 -0.22 -20.69 -19.21
C SER A 148 0.96 -21.67 -19.17
N GLY A 149 1.67 -21.73 -18.04
CA GLY A 149 2.75 -22.68 -17.83
C GLY A 149 2.28 -24.15 -17.84
N ILE A 150 1.12 -24.43 -17.21
CA ILE A 150 0.52 -25.77 -17.22
C ILE A 150 0.11 -26.17 -18.64
N VAL A 151 -0.58 -25.26 -19.35
CA VAL A 151 -1.00 -25.51 -20.75
C VAL A 151 0.19 -25.78 -21.64
N LYS A 152 1.25 -24.96 -21.55
CA LYS A 152 2.49 -25.14 -22.32
C LYS A 152 3.10 -26.53 -22.08
N ARG A 153 3.25 -26.94 -20.82
CA ARG A 153 3.79 -28.29 -20.47
C ARG A 153 2.88 -29.41 -20.97
N THR A 154 1.57 -29.22 -20.97
CA THR A 154 0.62 -30.23 -21.49
C THR A 154 0.75 -30.38 -22.99
N LEU A 155 0.90 -29.27 -23.73
CA LEU A 155 1.14 -29.28 -25.18
C LEU A 155 2.45 -29.95 -25.53
N GLU A 156 3.53 -29.64 -24.81
CA GLU A 156 4.85 -30.27 -25.03
C GLU A 156 4.79 -31.78 -24.81
N ARG A 157 3.97 -32.28 -23.87
CA ARG A 157 3.84 -33.72 -23.60
C ARG A 157 2.89 -34.44 -24.55
N LYS A 158 1.81 -33.83 -24.98
CA LYS A 158 0.71 -34.49 -25.71
C LYS A 158 0.60 -34.07 -27.18
N GLY A 159 1.35 -33.09 -27.63
CA GLY A 159 1.33 -32.61 -29.02
C GLY A 159 0.06 -31.89 -29.47
N SER A 160 -0.98 -31.78 -28.63
CA SER A 160 -2.23 -31.06 -28.94
C SER A 160 -2.93 -30.56 -27.68
N LEU A 161 -3.67 -29.42 -27.81
CA LEU A 161 -4.57 -28.95 -26.77
C LEU A 161 -5.74 -29.94 -26.59
N PRO A 162 -6.15 -30.22 -25.34
CA PRO A 162 -7.42 -30.91 -25.07
C PRO A 162 -8.58 -30.14 -25.74
N ASP A 163 -9.56 -30.87 -26.35
CA ASP A 163 -10.67 -30.27 -27.08
C ASP A 163 -11.48 -29.24 -26.27
N ALA A 164 -11.55 -29.40 -24.95
CA ALA A 164 -12.20 -28.48 -24.04
C ALA A 164 -11.56 -27.07 -24.00
N MET A 165 -10.32 -26.90 -24.42
CA MET A 165 -9.62 -25.60 -24.45
C MET A 165 -9.64 -24.92 -25.84
N ARG A 166 -10.24 -25.55 -26.87
CA ARG A 166 -10.33 -24.98 -28.21
C ARG A 166 -11.41 -23.91 -28.34
N TYR A 167 -12.34 -23.85 -27.38
CA TYR A 167 -13.56 -23.01 -27.47
C TYR A 167 -13.75 -22.03 -26.30
N ALA A 168 -12.70 -21.78 -25.48
CA ALA A 168 -12.76 -20.82 -24.37
C ALA A 168 -12.30 -19.41 -24.78
#